data_b8e97dc0eace7e254f8d0ac88fcdd277
#
_entry.id   b8e97dc0eace7e254f8d0ac88fcdd277
#
_cell.length_a   1.000
_cell.length_b   1.000
_cell.length_c   1.000
_cell.angle_alpha   90.00
_cell.angle_beta   90.00
_cell.angle_gamma   90.00
#
_symmetry.space_group_name_H-M   'P 1'
#
loop_
_entity.id
_entity.type
_entity.pdbx_description
1 polymer ?
#
loop_
_entity_poly.entity_id
_entity_poly.type
_entity_poly.pdbx_seq_one_letter_code
_entity_poly.pdbx_strand_id
1 'polypeptide(L)'
;MVEIYALPLVCLLLNFLAFAACLRFLFSRQGLYWIVPLFLTLFILWPNALNLYTVASDISKVSLPYTYSDLQPLLLSLFWYAMIVTFHYALKKTIRVNHYEEQVRKNLFEARYQMAVEASVHKRKEQRRKQYYTNQPAVVPTLDAYSPAWADLFDQR
;
A
#
# COMPACT_ATOMS: atom_id res chain seq x y z
N MET A 1 9.49 11.40 47.68
CA MET A 1 8.20 11.81 47.05
C MET A 1 8.17 11.63 45.54
N VAL A 2 9.21 12.01 44.82
CA VAL A 2 9.24 11.86 43.34
C VAL A 2 9.11 10.40 42.90
N GLU A 3 9.70 9.47 43.61
CA GLU A 3 9.69 8.02 43.32
C GLU A 3 8.29 7.41 43.30
N ILE A 4 7.38 7.89 44.15
CA ILE A 4 6.01 7.39 44.25
C ILE A 4 5.19 7.67 42.98
N TYR A 5 5.41 8.82 42.35
CA TYR A 5 4.70 9.20 41.17
C TYR A 5 5.39 8.72 39.88
N ALA A 6 6.65 8.28 39.96
CA ALA A 6 7.44 7.96 38.76
C ALA A 6 6.78 6.85 37.92
N LEU A 7 6.36 5.77 38.54
CA LEU A 7 5.78 4.63 37.85
C LEU A 7 4.43 4.96 37.17
N PRO A 8 3.42 5.51 37.88
CA PRO A 8 2.15 5.89 37.25
C PRO A 8 2.33 6.95 36.17
N LEU A 9 3.26 7.89 36.35
CA LEU A 9 3.53 8.94 35.39
C LEU A 9 4.15 8.39 34.09
N VAL A 10 5.10 7.43 34.20
CA VAL A 10 5.69 6.77 33.05
C VAL A 10 4.63 5.94 32.31
N CYS A 11 3.76 5.21 33.01
CA CYS A 11 2.64 4.48 32.39
C CYS A 11 1.71 5.40 31.62
N LEU A 12 1.33 6.53 32.21
CA LEU A 12 0.46 7.51 31.60
C LEU A 12 1.14 8.13 30.37
N LEU A 13 2.41 8.49 30.45
CA LEU A 13 3.18 9.07 29.34
C LEU A 13 3.30 8.10 28.17
N LEU A 14 3.59 6.82 28.41
CA LEU A 14 3.63 5.79 27.36
C LEU A 14 2.29 5.64 26.66
N ASN A 15 1.19 5.59 27.42
CA ASN A 15 -0.15 5.49 26.87
C ASN A 15 -0.56 6.76 26.12
N PHE A 16 -0.15 7.93 26.58
CA PHE A 16 -0.39 9.19 25.87
C PHE A 16 0.38 9.26 24.54
N LEU A 17 1.65 8.80 24.52
CA LEU A 17 2.41 8.68 23.27
C LEU A 17 1.77 7.68 22.30
N ALA A 18 1.27 6.55 22.82
CA ALA A 18 0.52 5.57 22.04
C ALA A 18 -0.75 6.20 21.43
N PHE A 19 -1.50 6.94 22.22
CA PHE A 19 -2.70 7.66 21.79
C PHE A 19 -2.39 8.71 20.71
N ALA A 20 -1.37 9.53 20.93
CA ALA A 20 -0.93 10.54 19.96
C ALA A 20 -0.48 9.89 18.63
N ALA A 21 0.21 8.74 18.70
CA ALA A 21 0.58 7.97 17.52
C ALA A 21 -0.66 7.45 16.78
N CYS A 22 -1.65 6.90 17.47
CA CYS A 22 -2.90 6.44 16.88
C CYS A 22 -3.66 7.58 16.20
N LEU A 23 -3.76 8.75 16.83
CA LEU A 23 -4.36 9.94 16.25
C LEU A 23 -3.64 10.38 14.97
N ARG A 24 -2.31 10.48 15.03
CA ARG A 24 -1.51 10.86 13.86
C ARG A 24 -1.72 9.91 12.69
N PHE A 25 -1.80 8.60 12.94
CA PHE A 25 -2.00 7.61 11.90
C PHE A 25 -3.44 7.54 11.41
N LEU A 26 -4.40 7.89 12.24
CA LEU A 26 -5.82 8.01 11.86
C LEU A 26 -6.00 9.04 10.73
N PHE A 27 -5.29 10.15 10.79
CA PHE A 27 -5.31 11.19 9.73
C PHE A 27 -4.36 10.89 8.56
N SER A 28 -3.71 9.73 8.54
CA SER A 28 -2.88 9.27 7.43
C SER A 28 -3.69 8.45 6.42
N ARG A 29 -3.04 8.02 5.32
CA ARG A 29 -3.64 7.08 4.34
C ARG A 29 -4.07 5.74 4.94
N GLN A 30 -3.66 5.42 6.15
CA GLN A 30 -4.01 4.20 6.87
C GLN A 30 -5.32 4.35 7.69
N GLY A 31 -5.89 5.54 7.73
CA GLY A 31 -7.01 6.06 8.50
C GLY A 31 -7.88 5.06 9.26
N LEU A 32 -8.75 4.38 8.54
CA LEU A 32 -9.78 3.50 9.16
C LEU A 32 -9.20 2.35 9.99
N TYR A 33 -8.02 1.84 9.66
CA TYR A 33 -7.39 0.74 10.42
C TYR A 33 -6.95 1.16 11.82
N TRP A 34 -6.85 2.47 12.09
CA TRP A 34 -6.39 3.01 13.37
C TRP A 34 -7.52 3.31 14.36
N ILE A 35 -8.79 3.18 13.93
CA ILE A 35 -9.94 3.40 14.81
C ILE A 35 -9.93 2.42 15.98
N VAL A 36 -9.74 1.12 15.71
CA VAL A 36 -9.74 0.07 16.73
C VAL A 36 -8.58 0.26 17.72
N PRO A 37 -7.30 0.39 17.29
CA PRO A 37 -6.20 0.69 18.19
C PRO A 37 -6.41 1.96 19.03
N LEU A 38 -7.03 3.00 18.45
CA LEU A 38 -7.33 4.24 19.16
C LEU A 38 -8.28 4.00 20.34
N PHE A 39 -9.40 3.31 20.13
CA PHE A 39 -10.35 2.98 21.19
C PHE A 39 -9.72 2.09 22.27
N LEU A 40 -8.94 1.08 21.89
CA LEU A 40 -8.23 0.24 22.82
C LEU A 40 -7.22 1.02 23.65
N THR A 41 -6.52 1.98 23.03
CA THR A 41 -5.58 2.85 23.74
C THR A 41 -6.29 3.72 24.76
N LEU A 42 -7.46 4.28 24.42
CA LEU A 42 -8.30 5.02 25.36
C LEU A 42 -8.76 4.15 26.53
N PHE A 43 -9.11 2.90 26.25
CA PHE A 43 -9.52 1.95 27.28
C PHE A 43 -8.38 1.60 28.27
N ILE A 44 -7.14 1.57 27.80
CA ILE A 44 -5.95 1.35 28.66
C ILE A 44 -5.52 2.65 29.35
N LEU A 45 -5.66 3.78 28.70
CA LEU A 45 -5.30 5.10 29.24
C LEU A 45 -6.15 5.44 30.47
N TRP A 46 -7.44 5.13 30.44
CA TRP A 46 -8.39 5.48 31.50
C TRP A 46 -8.01 4.94 32.88
N PRO A 47 -7.77 3.62 33.07
CA PRO A 47 -7.37 3.10 34.39
C PRO A 47 -6.00 3.63 34.84
N ASN A 48 -5.07 3.89 33.94
CA ASN A 48 -3.77 4.47 34.28
C ASN A 48 -3.90 5.93 34.74
N ALA A 49 -4.81 6.70 34.17
CA ALA A 49 -5.13 8.05 34.60
C ALA A 49 -5.80 8.04 36.02
N LEU A 50 -6.74 7.10 36.25
CA LEU A 50 -7.37 6.92 37.54
C LEU A 50 -6.33 6.47 38.62
N ASN A 51 -5.40 5.61 38.25
CA ASN A 51 -4.33 5.19 39.17
C ASN A 51 -3.46 6.38 39.58
N LEU A 52 -3.05 7.22 38.65
CA LEU A 52 -2.32 8.45 38.97
C LEU A 52 -3.13 9.38 39.88
N TYR A 53 -4.44 9.53 39.60
CA TYR A 53 -5.32 10.34 40.43
C TYR A 53 -5.43 9.77 41.90
N THR A 54 -5.58 8.44 42.03
CA THR A 54 -5.64 7.79 43.37
C THR A 54 -4.34 7.96 44.14
N VAL A 55 -3.18 7.82 43.48
CA VAL A 55 -1.86 8.06 44.09
C VAL A 55 -1.69 9.51 44.49
N ALA A 56 -2.20 10.45 43.69
CA ALA A 56 -2.14 11.89 44.01
C ALA A 56 -3.06 12.26 45.17
N SER A 57 -4.22 11.59 45.29
CA SER A 57 -5.19 11.87 46.38
C SER A 57 -4.82 11.24 47.72
N ASP A 58 -4.15 10.10 47.69
CA ASP A 58 -3.83 9.36 48.92
C ASP A 58 -2.50 8.59 48.79
N ILE A 59 -1.42 9.27 49.20
CA ILE A 59 -0.03 8.75 49.12
C ILE A 59 0.15 7.51 50.02
N SER A 60 -0.68 7.32 51.04
CA SER A 60 -0.58 6.17 51.97
C SER A 60 -0.87 4.82 51.31
N LYS A 61 -1.52 4.82 50.15
CA LYS A 61 -1.87 3.62 49.38
C LYS A 61 -0.70 3.05 48.56
N VAL A 62 0.41 3.76 48.47
CA VAL A 62 1.56 3.30 47.72
C VAL A 62 2.59 2.70 48.64
N SER A 63 2.86 1.41 48.43
CA SER A 63 3.93 0.69 49.15
C SER A 63 5.25 0.83 48.38
N LEU A 64 6.30 1.23 49.08
CA LEU A 64 7.67 1.15 48.59
C LEU A 64 8.46 0.11 49.36
N PRO A 65 9.26 -0.76 48.73
CA PRO A 65 9.54 -0.85 47.29
C PRO A 65 8.36 -1.42 46.49
N TYR A 66 8.28 -1.08 45.19
CA TYR A 66 7.23 -1.55 44.29
C TYR A 66 7.17 -3.08 44.24
N THR A 67 5.96 -3.62 44.38
CA THR A 67 5.67 -5.05 44.26
C THR A 67 5.49 -5.41 42.77
N TYR A 68 5.55 -6.69 42.44
CA TYR A 68 5.31 -7.17 41.05
C TYR A 68 3.94 -6.73 40.51
N SER A 69 2.91 -6.68 41.35
CA SER A 69 1.58 -6.17 40.99
C SER A 69 1.59 -4.70 40.53
N ASP A 70 2.47 -3.89 41.14
CA ASP A 70 2.59 -2.46 40.80
C ASP A 70 3.28 -2.24 39.46
N LEU A 71 4.14 -3.19 39.04
CA LEU A 71 4.83 -3.17 37.72
C LEU A 71 3.95 -3.67 36.60
N GLN A 72 2.87 -4.38 36.88
CA GLN A 72 1.98 -4.93 35.83
C GLN A 72 1.40 -3.88 34.90
N PRO A 73 0.92 -2.71 35.33
CA PRO A 73 0.44 -1.63 34.47
C PRO A 73 1.55 -1.08 33.54
N LEU A 74 2.79 -1.03 34.03
CA LEU A 74 3.94 -0.59 33.22
C LEU A 74 4.24 -1.59 32.12
N LEU A 75 4.29 -2.88 32.44
CA LEU A 75 4.52 -3.94 31.45
C LEU A 75 3.42 -3.95 30.39
N LEU A 76 2.16 -3.78 30.80
CA LEU A 76 1.02 -3.71 29.89
C LEU A 76 1.13 -2.48 28.95
N SER A 77 1.48 -1.32 29.50
CA SER A 77 1.64 -0.08 28.73
C SER A 77 2.78 -0.17 27.72
N LEU A 78 3.89 -0.78 28.13
CA LEU A 78 5.06 -1.00 27.26
C LEU A 78 4.75 -1.99 26.14
N PHE A 79 4.09 -3.10 26.49
CA PHE A 79 3.64 -4.10 25.53
C PHE A 79 2.68 -3.47 24.52
N TRP A 80 1.71 -2.67 24.99
CA TRP A 80 0.75 -2.00 24.13
C TRP A 80 1.42 -1.03 23.17
N TYR A 81 2.37 -0.22 23.65
CA TYR A 81 3.15 0.67 22.81
C TYR A 81 3.94 -0.08 21.72
N ALA A 82 4.59 -1.20 22.10
CA ALA A 82 5.28 -2.06 21.16
C ALA A 82 4.33 -2.65 20.10
N MET A 83 3.13 -3.07 20.50
CA MET A 83 2.09 -3.55 19.59
C MET A 83 1.66 -2.48 18.59
N ILE A 84 1.50 -1.23 18.99
CA ILE A 84 1.17 -0.11 18.09
C ILE A 84 2.28 0.11 17.06
N VAL A 85 3.53 0.08 17.50
CA VAL A 85 4.69 0.24 16.60
C VAL A 85 4.75 -0.90 15.59
N THR A 86 4.64 -2.15 16.04
CA THR A 86 4.65 -3.32 15.15
C THR A 86 3.48 -3.31 14.18
N PHE A 87 2.28 -2.95 14.64
CA PHE A 87 1.10 -2.80 13.80
C PHE A 87 1.28 -1.73 12.71
N HIS A 88 1.89 -0.59 13.06
CA HIS A 88 2.23 0.43 12.08
C HIS A 88 3.14 -0.10 10.96
N TYR A 89 4.21 -0.80 11.33
CA TYR A 89 5.14 -1.37 10.34
C TYR A 89 4.47 -2.46 9.48
N ALA A 90 3.65 -3.31 10.09
CA ALA A 90 2.89 -4.33 9.38
C ALA A 90 1.94 -3.72 8.36
N LEU A 91 1.13 -2.72 8.75
CA LEU A 91 0.23 -2.01 7.84
C LEU A 91 0.98 -1.30 6.72
N LYS A 92 2.10 -0.64 7.03
CA LYS A 92 2.92 0.04 6.02
C LYS A 92 3.46 -0.93 4.99
N LYS A 93 3.88 -2.14 5.42
CA LYS A 93 4.34 -3.19 4.52
C LYS A 93 3.19 -3.69 3.64
N THR A 94 2.03 -4.00 4.21
CA THR A 94 0.85 -4.51 3.49
C THR A 94 0.35 -3.50 2.45
N ILE A 95 0.22 -2.22 2.82
CA ILE A 95 -0.23 -1.16 1.90
C ILE A 95 0.76 -0.98 0.74
N ARG A 96 2.07 -1.09 1.00
CA ARG A 96 3.09 -1.00 -0.04
C ARG A 96 2.99 -2.16 -1.03
N VAL A 97 2.80 -3.38 -0.54
CA VAL A 97 2.62 -4.58 -1.37
C VAL A 97 1.37 -4.45 -2.23
N ASN A 98 0.23 -4.09 -1.65
CA ASN A 98 -1.02 -3.92 -2.37
C ASN A 98 -0.91 -2.84 -3.47
N HIS A 99 -0.23 -1.73 -3.19
CA HIS A 99 -0.02 -0.67 -4.19
C HIS A 99 0.86 -1.15 -5.34
N TYR A 100 1.91 -1.92 -5.04
CA TYR A 100 2.76 -2.52 -6.07
C TYR A 100 1.99 -3.51 -6.95
N GLU A 101 1.20 -4.39 -6.35
CA GLU A 101 0.36 -5.34 -7.09
C GLU A 101 -0.66 -4.63 -7.98
N GLU A 102 -1.23 -3.53 -7.51
CA GLU A 102 -2.17 -2.71 -8.29
C GLU A 102 -1.49 -2.05 -9.49
N GLN A 103 -0.26 -1.55 -9.32
CA GLN A 103 0.53 -1.01 -10.42
C GLN A 103 0.90 -2.08 -11.45
N VAL A 104 1.35 -3.25 -11.00
CA VAL A 104 1.65 -4.38 -11.90
C VAL A 104 0.40 -4.80 -12.68
N ARG A 105 -0.75 -4.86 -12.03
CA ARG A 105 -2.04 -5.19 -12.69
C ARG A 105 -2.42 -4.17 -13.75
N LYS A 106 -2.27 -2.87 -13.45
CA LYS A 106 -2.52 -1.78 -14.43
C LYS A 106 -1.59 -1.89 -15.63
N ASN A 107 -0.29 -2.06 -15.39
CA ASN A 107 0.70 -2.19 -16.47
C ASN A 107 0.44 -3.41 -17.35
N LEU A 108 0.05 -4.54 -16.76
CA LEU A 108 -0.34 -5.74 -17.50
C LEU A 108 -1.60 -5.54 -18.34
N PHE A 109 -2.57 -4.81 -17.79
CA PHE A 109 -3.80 -4.47 -18.53
C PHE A 109 -3.49 -3.58 -19.72
N GLU A 110 -2.68 -2.53 -19.53
CA GLU A 110 -2.25 -1.63 -20.61
C GLU A 110 -1.47 -2.37 -21.69
N ALA A 111 -0.53 -3.23 -21.31
CA ALA A 111 0.23 -4.04 -22.26
C ALA A 111 -0.67 -4.98 -23.08
N ARG A 112 -1.64 -5.63 -22.45
CA ARG A 112 -2.63 -6.46 -23.15
C ARG A 112 -3.50 -5.64 -24.09
N TYR A 113 -3.92 -4.46 -23.66
CA TYR A 113 -4.71 -3.55 -24.48
C TYR A 113 -3.93 -3.10 -25.72
N GLN A 114 -2.66 -2.70 -25.56
CA GLN A 114 -1.79 -2.31 -26.68
C GLN A 114 -1.61 -3.45 -27.69
N MET A 115 -1.32 -4.67 -27.20
CA MET A 115 -1.23 -5.85 -28.09
C MET A 115 -2.52 -6.12 -28.87
N ALA A 116 -3.68 -5.98 -28.21
CA ALA A 116 -4.97 -6.16 -28.87
C ALA A 116 -5.25 -5.09 -29.92
N VAL A 117 -4.87 -3.83 -29.65
CA VAL A 117 -4.97 -2.73 -30.62
C VAL A 117 -4.06 -2.98 -31.82
N GLU A 118 -2.80 -3.33 -31.59
CA GLU A 118 -1.85 -3.65 -32.67
C GLU A 118 -2.34 -4.80 -33.55
N ALA A 119 -2.81 -5.89 -32.93
CA ALA A 119 -3.39 -7.01 -33.64
C ALA A 119 -4.61 -6.61 -34.48
N SER A 120 -5.46 -5.73 -33.97
CA SER A 120 -6.63 -5.20 -34.70
C SER A 120 -6.21 -4.34 -35.89
N VAL A 121 -5.19 -3.49 -35.71
CA VAL A 121 -4.63 -2.65 -36.80
C VAL A 121 -4.00 -3.51 -37.88
N HIS A 122 -3.23 -4.54 -37.47
CA HIS A 122 -2.63 -5.49 -38.43
C HIS A 122 -3.69 -6.22 -39.24
N LYS A 123 -4.73 -6.72 -38.59
CA LYS A 123 -5.87 -7.38 -39.24
C LYS A 123 -6.59 -6.46 -40.25
N ARG A 124 -6.79 -5.18 -39.87
CA ARG A 124 -7.38 -4.18 -40.79
C ARG A 124 -6.49 -3.90 -42.02
N LYS A 125 -5.16 -3.81 -41.82
CA LYS A 125 -4.21 -3.63 -42.91
C LYS A 125 -4.24 -4.82 -43.88
N GLU A 126 -4.27 -6.05 -43.34
CA GLU A 126 -4.39 -7.25 -44.18
C GLU A 126 -5.70 -7.31 -44.96
N GLN A 127 -6.81 -6.95 -44.32
CA GLN A 127 -8.11 -6.89 -45.00
C GLN A 127 -8.10 -5.88 -46.13
N ARG A 128 -7.52 -4.68 -45.89
CA ARG A 128 -7.39 -3.65 -46.95
C ARG A 128 -6.49 -4.15 -48.12
N ARG A 129 -5.39 -4.84 -47.82
CA ARG A 129 -4.53 -5.44 -48.85
C ARG A 129 -5.30 -6.47 -49.66
N LYS A 130 -6.01 -7.39 -49.02
CA LYS A 130 -6.82 -8.39 -49.70
C LYS A 130 -7.88 -7.74 -50.60
N GLN A 131 -8.60 -6.71 -50.12
CA GLN A 131 -9.59 -5.98 -50.93
C GLN A 131 -8.93 -5.27 -52.11
N TYR A 132 -7.75 -4.69 -51.91
CA TYR A 132 -7.02 -4.03 -52.97
C TYR A 132 -6.66 -5.01 -54.09
N TYR A 133 -6.12 -6.18 -53.77
CA TYR A 133 -5.78 -7.21 -54.74
C TYR A 133 -7.00 -7.88 -55.37
N THR A 134 -8.11 -7.99 -54.65
CA THR A 134 -9.36 -8.58 -55.22
C THR A 134 -10.05 -7.62 -56.18
N ASN A 135 -9.95 -6.31 -55.93
CA ASN A 135 -10.58 -5.30 -56.77
C ASN A 135 -9.71 -4.82 -57.96
N GLN A 136 -8.43 -5.24 -58.00
CA GLN A 136 -7.66 -5.01 -59.24
C GLN A 136 -8.17 -5.96 -60.33
N PRO A 137 -8.56 -5.43 -61.50
CA PRO A 137 -8.83 -6.29 -62.62
C PRO A 137 -7.58 -7.13 -62.88
N ALA A 138 -7.78 -8.43 -63.06
CA ALA A 138 -6.69 -9.32 -63.42
C ALA A 138 -5.99 -8.73 -64.65
N VAL A 139 -4.83 -8.09 -64.39
CA VAL A 139 -3.98 -7.68 -65.49
C VAL A 139 -3.44 -8.97 -66.07
N VAL A 140 -4.12 -9.50 -67.08
CA VAL A 140 -3.57 -10.56 -67.90
C VAL A 140 -2.30 -9.96 -68.49
N PRO A 141 -1.10 -10.47 -68.19
CA PRO A 141 0.11 -9.97 -68.81
C PRO A 141 -0.03 -10.24 -70.29
N THR A 142 -0.42 -9.21 -71.06
CA THR A 142 -0.30 -9.24 -72.50
C THR A 142 1.18 -9.38 -72.81
N LEU A 143 1.51 -10.11 -73.85
CA LEU A 143 2.91 -10.31 -74.30
C LEU A 143 3.70 -9.01 -74.38
N ASP A 144 3.00 -7.89 -74.59
CA ASP A 144 3.57 -6.54 -74.60
C ASP A 144 4.08 -6.02 -73.23
N ALA A 145 3.74 -6.68 -72.14
CA ALA A 145 4.30 -6.38 -70.81
C ALA A 145 5.77 -6.83 -70.66
N TYR A 146 6.24 -7.68 -71.58
CA TYR A 146 7.65 -8.01 -71.76
C TYR A 146 8.30 -7.07 -72.71
N SER A 147 8.13 -5.75 -72.54
CA SER A 147 8.95 -4.80 -73.27
C SER A 147 10.40 -4.90 -72.83
N PRO A 148 11.38 -4.75 -73.70
CA PRO A 148 12.81 -4.87 -73.34
C PRO A 148 13.24 -3.98 -72.17
N ALA A 149 12.50 -2.91 -71.88
CA ALA A 149 12.74 -2.04 -70.73
C ALA A 149 12.60 -2.73 -69.34
N TRP A 150 11.93 -3.88 -69.28
CA TRP A 150 11.85 -4.66 -68.02
C TRP A 150 13.00 -5.67 -67.87
N ALA A 151 13.60 -6.10 -68.97
CA ALA A 151 14.74 -7.02 -68.95
C ALA A 151 15.97 -6.34 -68.35
N ASP A 152 16.18 -5.04 -68.60
CA ASP A 152 17.32 -4.26 -68.10
C ASP A 152 17.23 -4.04 -66.57
N LEU A 153 16.03 -4.11 -65.97
CA LEU A 153 15.82 -3.94 -64.53
C LEU A 153 16.21 -5.21 -63.74
N PHE A 154 16.25 -6.37 -64.33
CA PHE A 154 16.60 -7.64 -63.68
C PHE A 154 18.03 -8.07 -63.92
N ASP A 155 18.73 -7.44 -64.88
CA ASP A 155 20.12 -7.76 -65.22
C ASP A 155 21.17 -6.92 -64.45
N GLN A 156 20.68 -6.05 -63.55
CA GLN A 156 21.55 -5.23 -62.64
C GLN A 156 21.73 -5.81 -61.25
N ARG A 157 21.77 -7.13 -61.11
CA ARG A 157 22.20 -7.76 -59.87
C ARG A 157 23.39 -8.64 -60.04
#